data_7728313681307753c1e0e96d3cc132f4
#
_entry.id   7728313681307753c1e0e96d3cc132f4
#
_cell.length_a   1.000
_cell.length_b   1.000
_cell.length_c   1.000
_cell.angle_alpha   90.00
_cell.angle_beta   90.00
_cell.angle_gamma   90.00
#
_symmetry.space_group_name_H-M   'P 1'
#
loop_
_entity.id
_entity.type
_entity.pdbx_description
1 polymer ?
#
loop_
_entity_poly.entity_id
_entity_poly.type
_entity_poly.pdbx_seq_one_letter_code
_entity_poly.pdbx_strand_id
1 'polypeptide(L)'
;MGRRTVWWLGRALPAAGAALVAVLVPTWQTGTADAAGTQPVGGDRGGTRPITADAGTMRTVGADGGGARTTARDAVADAEPTPYAFAEDATSVDGATGTTGAARLEPGKAYRSSIGKDGKLYYRLVLDDVSSAYVSATAVPRPGTSISYSDGIKVSVQDGNSRNCSFSGTAHFGATQSSHPIAAWATRETSGRPYACRTAGTYYVVVERSGTAGSSSGVWDLELDYVSEPGLRKAGSTTAPETWNSATPEPLTGDPQRRRGGAGFSTATSLRQGIWQDGISPGQTLFYKVPLDWGQQLYATAALGSSGRGEGSVGTALVMSLYNPVRGFVDDVGSGYDGGQRSAALEPLPAVAYENRYALSDRVSGMRFAGSYYLVVHLAAQVADRFGDGPLGLTLSVRRDGAVRAGPSYAGRPEPRDAFDVPADDSDDQADDGAEADGSVGGASPAGGGSDRADGTGAGSDGATMRVVAAGGIGTGSLLMLILGVWTVLARRRSVPAPEDADTASAAVPAPWERGAPRSW
;
A
#
# COMPACT_ATOMS: atom_id res chain seq x y z
N MET A 1 -25.35 43.74 -43.94
CA MET A 1 -24.50 44.10 -45.13
C MET A 1 -23.06 43.77 -44.80
N GLY A 2 -22.39 42.93 -45.60
CA GLY A 2 -20.95 42.68 -45.49
C GLY A 2 -20.56 41.20 -45.52
N ARG A 3 -20.73 40.56 -46.67
CA ARG A 3 -20.12 39.25 -47.02
C ARG A 3 -18.62 39.45 -47.32
N ARG A 4 -17.75 38.49 -46.91
CA ARG A 4 -16.45 38.19 -47.57
C ARG A 4 -16.12 36.72 -47.25
N THR A 5 -16.29 35.82 -48.12
CA THR A 5 -15.58 35.27 -49.29
C THR A 5 -14.33 34.46 -48.90
N VAL A 6 -14.47 33.18 -49.18
CA VAL A 6 -13.58 32.02 -49.14
C VAL A 6 -12.34 32.21 -50.03
N TRP A 7 -11.18 31.70 -49.60
CA TRP A 7 -10.07 31.34 -50.49
C TRP A 7 -9.54 29.95 -50.14
N TRP A 8 -9.70 29.05 -51.10
CA TRP A 8 -9.05 27.74 -51.22
C TRP A 8 -7.67 27.94 -51.86
N LEU A 9 -6.63 27.30 -51.32
CA LEU A 9 -5.41 27.00 -52.06
C LEU A 9 -4.94 25.62 -51.66
N GLY A 10 -5.08 24.69 -52.60
CA GLY A 10 -4.51 23.36 -52.58
C GLY A 10 -3.00 23.39 -52.73
N ARG A 11 -2.32 22.46 -52.09
CA ARG A 11 -0.96 22.05 -52.47
C ARG A 11 -0.78 20.55 -52.37
N ALA A 12 -0.17 20.06 -53.42
CA ALA A 12 0.08 18.71 -53.85
C ALA A 12 1.02 17.93 -52.89
N LEU A 13 0.81 16.64 -52.86
CA LEU A 13 1.68 15.59 -52.29
C LEU A 13 2.92 15.36 -53.17
N PRO A 14 4.03 14.90 -52.60
CA PRO A 14 4.88 13.98 -53.27
C PRO A 14 4.88 12.58 -52.61
N ALA A 15 4.85 11.56 -53.44
CA ALA A 15 5.04 10.16 -53.12
C ALA A 15 6.51 9.88 -52.76
N ALA A 16 6.74 9.09 -51.73
CA ALA A 16 8.04 8.47 -51.49
C ALA A 16 7.88 7.07 -50.91
N GLY A 17 8.30 6.11 -51.63
CA GLY A 17 9.12 4.92 -51.52
C GLY A 17 8.89 3.99 -50.33
N ALA A 18 8.33 2.82 -50.61
CA ALA A 18 8.34 1.67 -49.72
C ALA A 18 9.74 1.02 -49.69
N ALA A 19 10.36 0.91 -48.52
CA ALA A 19 11.49 0.03 -48.28
C ALA A 19 11.00 -1.18 -47.47
N LEU A 20 11.04 -2.34 -48.06
CA LEU A 20 10.80 -3.64 -47.42
C LEU A 20 12.03 -4.02 -46.60
N VAL A 21 11.85 -4.13 -45.27
CA VAL A 21 12.82 -4.82 -44.42
C VAL A 21 12.22 -6.17 -44.02
N ALA A 22 12.84 -7.22 -44.52
CA ALA A 22 12.53 -8.61 -44.17
C ALA A 22 13.10 -8.88 -42.75
N VAL A 23 12.25 -9.22 -41.82
CA VAL A 23 12.63 -9.71 -40.50
C VAL A 23 12.54 -11.23 -40.50
N LEU A 24 13.67 -11.88 -40.36
CA LEU A 24 13.79 -13.33 -40.14
C LEU A 24 13.37 -13.65 -38.72
N VAL A 25 12.32 -14.45 -38.58
CA VAL A 25 11.87 -15.03 -37.31
C VAL A 25 12.42 -16.46 -37.22
N PRO A 26 13.15 -16.84 -36.16
CA PRO A 26 13.52 -18.23 -35.95
C PRO A 26 12.33 -19.02 -35.39
N THR A 27 11.94 -20.06 -36.11
CA THR A 27 10.96 -21.05 -35.65
C THR A 27 11.62 -22.05 -34.70
N TRP A 28 11.10 -22.15 -33.51
CA TRP A 28 11.42 -23.23 -32.58
C TRP A 28 10.44 -24.39 -32.85
N GLN A 29 10.97 -25.53 -33.24
CA GLN A 29 10.22 -26.77 -33.39
C GLN A 29 10.04 -27.44 -32.03
N THR A 30 8.78 -27.67 -31.63
CA THR A 30 8.39 -28.55 -30.54
C THR A 30 8.46 -30.01 -31.01
N GLY A 31 9.37 -30.76 -30.43
CA GLY A 31 9.43 -32.22 -30.63
C GLY A 31 8.44 -32.89 -29.66
N THR A 32 7.49 -33.61 -30.23
CA THR A 32 6.65 -34.59 -29.57
C THR A 32 7.41 -35.91 -29.51
N ALA A 33 7.54 -36.47 -28.30
CA ALA A 33 7.95 -37.85 -28.11
C ALA A 33 6.76 -38.67 -27.60
N ASP A 34 6.47 -39.70 -28.37
CA ASP A 34 5.38 -40.66 -28.18
C ASP A 34 5.63 -41.63 -27.04
N ALA A 35 4.51 -42.06 -26.45
CA ALA A 35 4.39 -43.04 -25.40
C ALA A 35 4.35 -44.47 -25.95
N ALA A 36 4.95 -45.41 -25.24
CA ALA A 36 4.56 -46.82 -25.22
C ALA A 36 5.01 -47.36 -23.84
N GLY A 37 4.16 -47.77 -22.97
CA GLY A 37 3.20 -48.86 -22.99
C GLY A 37 3.85 -50.09 -22.36
N THR A 38 3.45 -50.42 -21.13
CA THR A 38 3.12 -51.80 -20.70
C THR A 38 2.80 -51.87 -19.19
N GLN A 39 1.62 -52.34 -18.91
CA GLN A 39 1.19 -53.04 -17.68
C GLN A 39 1.18 -54.57 -17.99
N PRO A 40 0.76 -55.48 -17.09
CA PRO A 40 0.67 -55.54 -15.65
C PRO A 40 1.19 -56.90 -15.07
N VAL A 41 0.88 -57.21 -13.80
CA VAL A 41 0.64 -58.51 -13.07
C VAL A 41 1.20 -58.33 -11.64
N GLY A 42 0.54 -58.43 -10.52
CA GLY A 42 -0.55 -59.28 -10.10
C GLY A 42 -0.13 -60.00 -8.82
N GLY A 43 -0.99 -60.03 -7.79
CA GLY A 43 -0.97 -60.98 -6.67
C GLY A 43 -0.29 -60.49 -5.38
N ASP A 44 -0.74 -60.72 -4.22
CA ASP A 44 -1.97 -61.25 -3.58
C ASP A 44 -1.69 -61.28 -2.06
N ARG A 45 -2.72 -60.95 -1.30
CA ARG A 45 -3.16 -61.43 0.02
C ARG A 45 -2.26 -61.44 1.29
N GLY A 46 -2.92 -60.94 2.31
CA GLY A 46 -2.93 -61.47 3.68
C GLY A 46 -2.24 -60.53 4.69
N GLY A 47 -2.81 -60.08 5.69
CA GLY A 47 -3.83 -60.56 6.57
C GLY A 47 -3.52 -60.05 7.97
N THR A 48 -4.44 -59.28 8.52
CA THR A 48 -4.90 -59.24 9.92
C THR A 48 -3.96 -59.30 11.12
N ARG A 49 -4.08 -58.27 11.91
CA ARG A 49 -4.60 -58.18 13.32
C ARG A 49 -3.64 -57.61 14.38
N PRO A 50 -4.21 -56.93 15.37
CA PRO A 50 -3.53 -56.07 16.33
C PRO A 50 -3.19 -56.81 17.63
N ILE A 51 -2.24 -56.31 18.41
CA ILE A 51 -2.07 -56.66 19.81
C ILE A 51 -1.93 -55.41 20.67
N THR A 52 -2.78 -55.39 21.66
CA THR A 52 -2.96 -54.46 22.76
C THR A 52 -1.85 -54.57 23.80
N ALA A 53 -1.59 -53.43 24.44
CA ALA A 53 -1.25 -53.18 25.86
C ALA A 53 -0.21 -54.03 26.58
N ASP A 54 0.72 -53.40 27.24
CA ASP A 54 0.72 -53.46 28.72
C ASP A 54 1.65 -52.39 29.33
N ALA A 55 1.26 -51.96 30.52
CA ALA A 55 1.92 -51.02 31.38
C ALA A 55 2.99 -51.68 32.24
N GLY A 56 4.09 -51.01 32.56
CA GLY A 56 5.12 -51.52 33.46
C GLY A 56 6.09 -50.46 33.97
N THR A 57 5.76 -49.92 35.03
CA THR A 57 6.35 -49.27 36.21
C THR A 57 7.87 -49.43 36.46
N MET A 58 8.48 -48.26 36.80
CA MET A 58 9.58 -47.99 37.76
C MET A 58 10.96 -48.67 37.64
N ARG A 59 12.01 -47.85 37.61
CA ARG A 59 12.88 -47.55 38.79
C ARG A 59 14.05 -46.62 38.43
N THR A 60 14.24 -45.64 39.31
CA THR A 60 15.38 -44.76 39.52
C THR A 60 16.69 -45.48 39.75
N VAL A 61 17.82 -44.90 39.36
CA VAL A 61 19.01 -44.55 40.17
C VAL A 61 20.23 -44.27 39.28
N GLY A 62 20.98 -43.23 39.59
CA GLY A 62 22.40 -43.08 39.28
C GLY A 62 22.82 -41.81 38.55
N ALA A 63 23.29 -40.86 39.30
CA ALA A 63 24.05 -39.73 38.85
C ALA A 63 25.41 -40.15 38.29
N ASP A 64 25.85 -39.46 37.19
CA ASP A 64 27.24 -39.01 37.13
C ASP A 64 27.38 -37.91 36.05
N GLY A 65 28.23 -36.93 36.37
CA GLY A 65 28.39 -35.68 35.68
C GLY A 65 29.13 -35.79 34.35
N GLY A 66 28.64 -35.05 33.40
CA GLY A 66 29.30 -34.75 32.16
C GLY A 66 28.73 -33.42 31.60
N GLY A 67 29.49 -32.33 31.77
CA GLY A 67 29.09 -31.04 31.28
C GLY A 67 28.86 -30.99 29.77
N ALA A 68 27.62 -31.03 29.36
CA ALA A 68 27.20 -30.70 28.03
C ALA A 68 26.92 -29.17 27.98
N ARG A 69 27.74 -28.44 27.27
CA ARG A 69 27.40 -27.05 26.86
C ARG A 69 26.15 -27.12 26.01
N THR A 70 25.04 -26.88 26.62
CA THR A 70 23.80 -26.56 25.92
C THR A 70 23.97 -25.18 25.27
N THR A 71 24.26 -25.17 23.97
CA THR A 71 23.96 -23.99 23.16
C THR A 71 22.46 -23.82 23.26
N ALA A 72 22.05 -22.78 23.97
CA ALA A 72 20.68 -22.30 23.94
C ALA A 72 20.37 -21.90 22.48
N ARG A 73 19.76 -22.82 21.74
CA ARG A 73 18.95 -22.45 20.58
C ARG A 73 17.70 -21.87 21.19
N ASP A 74 17.58 -20.55 21.09
CA ASP A 74 16.32 -19.87 21.31
C ASP A 74 15.28 -20.58 20.46
N ALA A 75 14.41 -21.32 21.12
CA ALA A 75 13.18 -21.81 20.53
C ALA A 75 12.32 -20.58 20.25
N VAL A 76 12.39 -20.05 19.03
CA VAL A 76 11.36 -19.17 18.51
C VAL A 76 10.11 -20.04 18.48
N ALA A 77 9.24 -19.85 19.46
CA ALA A 77 7.92 -20.46 19.48
C ALA A 77 7.24 -20.12 18.14
N ASP A 78 6.61 -21.10 17.53
CA ASP A 78 5.71 -20.94 16.39
C ASP A 78 4.60 -19.96 16.82
N ALA A 79 4.84 -18.67 16.62
CA ALA A 79 3.90 -17.63 16.98
C ALA A 79 2.90 -17.50 15.84
N GLU A 80 1.64 -17.84 16.10
CA GLU A 80 0.55 -17.48 15.20
C GLU A 80 0.63 -15.98 14.88
N PRO A 81 0.28 -15.55 13.63
CA PRO A 81 0.28 -14.15 13.27
C PRO A 81 -0.50 -13.31 14.28
N THR A 82 0.12 -12.28 14.82
CA THR A 82 -0.51 -11.40 15.82
C THR A 82 -1.77 -10.78 15.21
N PRO A 83 -2.94 -10.90 15.87
CA PRO A 83 -4.17 -10.27 15.41
C PRO A 83 -4.01 -8.75 15.28
N TYR A 84 -4.82 -8.13 14.40
CA TYR A 84 -4.82 -6.68 14.24
C TYR A 84 -5.12 -5.97 15.58
N ALA A 85 -4.26 -5.03 15.93
CA ALA A 85 -4.42 -4.20 17.12
C ALA A 85 -5.22 -2.94 16.79
N PHE A 86 -6.45 -2.90 17.25
CA PHE A 86 -7.29 -1.70 17.19
C PHE A 86 -6.76 -0.63 18.14
N ALA A 87 -7.11 0.63 17.90
CA ALA A 87 -6.83 1.69 18.85
C ALA A 87 -7.47 1.35 20.21
N GLU A 88 -6.72 1.53 21.31
CA GLU A 88 -7.17 1.17 22.66
C GLU A 88 -8.38 2.00 23.11
N ASP A 89 -8.47 3.24 22.65
CA ASP A 89 -9.55 4.20 22.92
C ASP A 89 -10.70 4.11 21.90
N ALA A 90 -10.65 3.16 20.94
CA ALA A 90 -11.67 3.02 19.93
C ALA A 90 -13.05 2.70 20.55
N THR A 91 -14.02 3.56 20.28
CA THR A 91 -15.39 3.41 20.76
C THR A 91 -16.18 2.47 19.84
N SER A 92 -16.91 1.51 20.41
CA SER A 92 -17.79 0.64 19.63
C SER A 92 -18.95 1.44 19.06
N VAL A 93 -19.25 1.24 17.77
CA VAL A 93 -20.35 1.89 17.06
C VAL A 93 -21.00 0.93 16.08
N ASP A 94 -22.32 0.89 16.05
CA ASP A 94 -23.06 0.11 15.07
C ASP A 94 -23.32 0.95 13.82
N GLY A 95 -22.95 0.43 12.66
CA GLY A 95 -23.30 1.02 11.38
C GLY A 95 -24.78 0.77 11.05
N ALA A 96 -25.49 1.80 10.64
CA ALA A 96 -26.87 1.67 10.20
C ALA A 96 -26.94 1.23 8.73
N THR A 97 -28.03 0.52 8.34
CA THR A 97 -28.26 0.12 6.94
C THR A 97 -28.79 1.25 6.06
N GLY A 98 -29.01 2.43 6.62
CA GLY A 98 -29.47 3.64 5.93
C GLY A 98 -29.11 4.90 6.72
N THR A 99 -29.49 6.04 6.19
CA THR A 99 -29.22 7.35 6.83
C THR A 99 -29.99 7.55 8.13
N THR A 100 -31.18 6.91 8.27
CA THR A 100 -31.97 6.94 9.50
C THR A 100 -31.28 6.08 10.56
N GLY A 101 -31.05 6.66 11.73
CA GLY A 101 -30.37 5.95 12.84
C GLY A 101 -28.85 5.84 12.69
N ALA A 102 -28.24 6.43 11.66
CA ALA A 102 -26.78 6.44 11.49
C ALA A 102 -26.11 7.11 12.70
N ALA A 103 -25.25 6.36 13.38
CA ALA A 103 -24.51 6.84 14.53
C ALA A 103 -23.58 7.97 14.13
N ARG A 104 -23.42 8.97 15.02
CA ARG A 104 -22.55 10.11 14.79
C ARG A 104 -21.10 9.75 15.05
N LEU A 105 -20.22 10.05 14.10
CA LEU A 105 -18.78 10.08 14.32
C LEU A 105 -18.34 11.52 14.66
N GLU A 106 -17.38 11.63 15.56
CA GLU A 106 -16.75 12.88 15.95
C GLU A 106 -15.29 12.88 15.48
N PRO A 107 -14.75 14.05 15.05
CA PRO A 107 -13.38 14.11 14.60
C PRO A 107 -12.40 13.82 15.75
N GLY A 108 -11.24 13.29 15.42
CA GLY A 108 -10.21 12.93 16.39
C GLY A 108 -10.50 11.68 17.20
N LYS A 109 -11.49 10.88 16.80
CA LYS A 109 -11.84 9.63 17.49
C LYS A 109 -11.75 8.43 16.55
N ALA A 110 -11.28 7.31 17.11
CA ALA A 110 -11.32 6.00 16.49
C ALA A 110 -12.58 5.23 16.92
N TYR A 111 -13.11 4.42 16.01
CA TYR A 111 -14.31 3.62 16.27
C TYR A 111 -14.10 2.17 15.81
N ARG A 112 -14.71 1.23 16.55
CA ARG A 112 -14.81 -0.17 16.13
C ARG A 112 -16.24 -0.47 15.67
N SER A 113 -16.32 -1.18 14.55
CA SER A 113 -17.58 -1.65 14.00
C SER A 113 -17.39 -3.01 13.33
N SER A 114 -18.37 -3.49 12.59
CA SER A 114 -18.24 -4.71 11.81
C SER A 114 -19.15 -4.68 10.58
N ILE A 115 -18.73 -5.40 9.52
CA ILE A 115 -19.50 -5.46 8.27
C ILE A 115 -19.67 -6.89 7.78
N GLY A 116 -20.91 -7.26 7.52
CA GLY A 116 -21.25 -8.56 6.93
C GLY A 116 -20.95 -8.61 5.43
N LYS A 117 -21.10 -9.80 4.83
CA LYS A 117 -21.04 -9.98 3.38
C LYS A 117 -22.09 -9.10 2.70
N ASP A 118 -21.71 -8.44 1.61
CA ASP A 118 -22.56 -7.51 0.85
C ASP A 118 -23.13 -6.37 1.71
N GLY A 119 -22.50 -6.11 2.87
CA GLY A 119 -22.92 -5.07 3.81
C GLY A 119 -22.69 -3.67 3.26
N LYS A 120 -23.61 -2.77 3.61
CA LYS A 120 -23.52 -1.33 3.37
C LYS A 120 -23.93 -0.60 4.65
N LEU A 121 -22.99 0.14 5.23
CA LEU A 121 -23.14 0.78 6.53
C LEU A 121 -23.01 2.28 6.40
N TYR A 122 -23.86 2.99 7.15
CA TYR A 122 -23.92 4.44 7.20
C TYR A 122 -23.55 4.94 8.58
N TYR A 123 -22.69 5.98 8.61
CA TYR A 123 -22.32 6.74 9.80
C TYR A 123 -22.51 8.23 9.49
N ARG A 124 -22.95 9.00 10.48
CA ARG A 124 -23.29 10.41 10.31
C ARG A 124 -22.15 11.32 10.71
N LEU A 125 -21.87 12.32 9.89
CA LEU A 125 -20.97 13.44 10.17
C LEU A 125 -21.78 14.72 10.28
N VAL A 126 -21.34 15.64 11.16
CA VAL A 126 -21.84 17.00 11.20
C VAL A 126 -20.66 17.90 10.84
N LEU A 127 -20.69 18.47 9.65
CA LEU A 127 -19.57 19.21 9.07
C LEU A 127 -19.91 20.70 8.98
N ASP A 128 -18.90 21.54 9.22
CA ASP A 128 -18.92 22.96 8.92
C ASP A 128 -18.64 23.24 7.44
N ASP A 129 -18.49 24.48 7.04
CA ASP A 129 -18.18 24.92 5.67
C ASP A 129 -16.73 25.36 5.47
N VAL A 130 -15.88 25.23 6.49
CA VAL A 130 -14.49 25.68 6.48
C VAL A 130 -13.46 24.57 6.64
N SER A 131 -13.82 23.47 7.33
CA SER A 131 -12.92 22.35 7.59
C SER A 131 -13.11 21.22 6.59
N SER A 132 -12.03 20.56 6.20
CA SER A 132 -12.07 19.32 5.42
C SER A 132 -12.16 18.10 6.34
N ALA A 133 -12.94 17.11 5.93
CA ALA A 133 -13.12 15.85 6.67
C ALA A 133 -12.49 14.69 5.90
N TYR A 134 -11.73 13.87 6.60
CA TYR A 134 -11.10 12.65 6.10
C TYR A 134 -11.52 11.48 6.97
N VAL A 135 -12.16 10.49 6.38
CA VAL A 135 -12.56 9.29 7.12
C VAL A 135 -11.98 8.07 6.44
N SER A 136 -11.20 7.32 7.20
CA SER A 136 -10.68 6.03 6.79
C SER A 136 -11.48 4.89 7.41
N ALA A 137 -11.57 3.76 6.71
CA ALA A 137 -12.07 2.50 7.23
C ALA A 137 -11.05 1.42 6.95
N THR A 138 -10.60 0.74 8.00
CA THR A 138 -9.73 -0.45 7.92
C THR A 138 -10.59 -1.67 8.13
N ALA A 139 -10.69 -2.54 7.13
CA ALA A 139 -11.39 -3.81 7.23
C ALA A 139 -10.41 -4.92 7.62
N VAL A 140 -10.80 -5.69 8.62
CA VAL A 140 -9.99 -6.74 9.23
C VAL A 140 -10.74 -8.08 9.14
N PRO A 141 -10.51 -8.87 8.09
CA PRO A 141 -11.02 -10.23 8.05
C PRO A 141 -10.30 -11.09 9.09
N ARG A 142 -10.97 -12.14 9.55
CA ARG A 142 -10.34 -13.09 10.46
C ARG A 142 -9.18 -13.81 9.76
N PRO A 143 -8.06 -14.08 10.45
CA PRO A 143 -6.97 -14.87 9.91
C PRO A 143 -7.47 -16.20 9.32
N GLY A 144 -6.87 -16.65 8.21
CA GLY A 144 -7.27 -17.89 7.54
C GLY A 144 -8.59 -17.82 6.77
N THR A 145 -9.27 -16.66 6.73
CA THR A 145 -10.47 -16.49 5.91
C THR A 145 -10.12 -16.61 4.43
N SER A 146 -10.88 -17.41 3.67
CA SER A 146 -10.75 -17.48 2.22
C SER A 146 -11.14 -16.14 1.60
N ILE A 147 -10.23 -15.52 0.89
CA ILE A 147 -10.36 -14.21 0.26
C ILE A 147 -10.23 -14.35 -1.26
N SER A 148 -11.09 -13.67 -1.98
CA SER A 148 -11.02 -13.53 -3.43
C SER A 148 -10.23 -12.28 -3.82
N TYR A 149 -9.63 -12.27 -4.99
CA TYR A 149 -8.92 -11.12 -5.58
C TYR A 149 -9.74 -9.81 -5.53
N SER A 150 -11.05 -9.89 -5.80
CA SER A 150 -11.95 -8.73 -5.85
C SER A 150 -12.62 -8.40 -4.53
N ASP A 151 -12.36 -9.18 -3.48
CA ASP A 151 -12.90 -8.87 -2.16
C ASP A 151 -12.26 -7.58 -1.64
N GLY A 152 -13.07 -6.75 -1.02
CA GLY A 152 -12.59 -5.45 -0.58
C GLY A 152 -13.64 -4.61 0.10
N ILE A 153 -13.29 -3.35 0.32
CA ILE A 153 -14.19 -2.33 0.83
C ILE A 153 -14.15 -1.07 -0.04
N LYS A 154 -15.26 -0.35 -0.03
CA LYS A 154 -15.40 0.97 -0.63
C LYS A 154 -15.89 1.94 0.43
N VAL A 155 -15.27 3.10 0.52
CA VAL A 155 -15.63 4.18 1.44
C VAL A 155 -16.00 5.43 0.64
N SER A 156 -17.09 6.08 1.00
CA SER A 156 -17.52 7.34 0.40
C SER A 156 -18.09 8.29 1.44
N VAL A 157 -18.00 9.60 1.18
CA VAL A 157 -18.75 10.63 1.92
C VAL A 157 -19.85 11.16 1.03
N GLN A 158 -21.10 11.15 1.51
CA GLN A 158 -22.29 11.55 0.78
C GLN A 158 -23.04 12.67 1.52
N ASP A 159 -23.71 13.54 0.75
CA ASP A 159 -24.65 14.50 1.29
C ASP A 159 -26.01 13.84 1.63
N GLY A 160 -26.95 14.60 2.21
CA GLY A 160 -28.29 14.11 2.56
C GLY A 160 -29.12 13.62 1.36
N ASN A 161 -28.71 13.94 0.12
CA ASN A 161 -29.34 13.48 -1.11
C ASN A 161 -28.59 12.29 -1.75
N SER A 162 -27.69 11.63 -0.99
CA SER A 162 -26.87 10.50 -1.44
C SER A 162 -25.90 10.84 -2.58
N ARG A 163 -25.56 12.11 -2.78
CA ARG A 163 -24.57 12.54 -3.76
C ARG A 163 -23.18 12.46 -3.12
N ASN A 164 -22.25 11.81 -3.81
CA ASN A 164 -20.85 11.72 -3.37
C ASN A 164 -20.17 13.09 -3.33
N CYS A 165 -19.46 13.37 -2.25
CA CYS A 165 -18.69 14.60 -2.05
C CYS A 165 -17.32 14.55 -2.71
N SER A 166 -16.76 13.35 -2.91
CA SER A 166 -15.49 13.08 -3.58
C SER A 166 -15.54 11.74 -4.31
N PHE A 167 -14.44 11.36 -4.95
CA PHE A 167 -14.28 9.99 -5.40
C PHE A 167 -14.30 9.04 -4.21
N SER A 168 -14.92 7.87 -4.39
CA SER A 168 -14.92 6.83 -3.37
C SER A 168 -13.55 6.17 -3.34
N GLY A 169 -12.99 6.02 -2.14
CA GLY A 169 -11.81 5.17 -1.95
C GLY A 169 -12.20 3.70 -1.96
N THR A 170 -11.35 2.87 -2.57
CA THR A 170 -11.52 1.41 -2.59
C THR A 170 -10.22 0.74 -2.16
N ALA A 171 -10.34 -0.38 -1.44
CA ALA A 171 -9.23 -1.25 -1.13
C ALA A 171 -9.65 -2.70 -1.40
N HIS A 172 -8.76 -3.47 -2.04
CA HIS A 172 -8.97 -4.86 -2.40
C HIS A 172 -7.76 -5.70 -1.99
N PHE A 173 -8.00 -6.99 -1.72
CA PHE A 173 -6.90 -7.91 -1.37
C PHE A 173 -5.97 -8.20 -2.55
N GLY A 174 -6.46 -8.04 -3.78
CA GLY A 174 -5.64 -8.15 -4.97
C GLY A 174 -4.96 -9.52 -5.12
N ALA A 175 -3.78 -9.50 -5.73
CA ALA A 175 -3.05 -10.71 -6.12
C ALA A 175 -2.50 -11.53 -4.94
N THR A 176 -2.41 -10.97 -3.75
CA THR A 176 -2.00 -11.73 -2.55
C THR A 176 -3.00 -12.81 -2.18
N GLN A 177 -4.30 -12.57 -2.42
CA GLN A 177 -5.40 -13.46 -2.02
C GLN A 177 -5.25 -14.00 -0.58
N SER A 178 -4.59 -13.24 0.28
CA SER A 178 -4.30 -13.54 1.68
C SER A 178 -5.10 -12.61 2.57
N SER A 179 -5.74 -13.12 3.61
CA SER A 179 -6.49 -12.28 4.54
C SER A 179 -5.52 -11.39 5.34
N HIS A 180 -5.69 -10.08 5.26
CA HIS A 180 -4.92 -9.08 5.98
C HIS A 180 -5.75 -7.79 6.14
N PRO A 181 -5.37 -6.87 7.02
CA PRO A 181 -6.03 -5.58 7.12
C PRO A 181 -5.86 -4.78 5.82
N ILE A 182 -6.98 -4.24 5.30
CA ILE A 182 -7.00 -3.33 4.14
C ILE A 182 -7.70 -2.03 4.52
N ALA A 183 -7.20 -0.90 4.08
CA ALA A 183 -7.77 0.41 4.41
C ALA A 183 -8.14 1.20 3.16
N ALA A 184 -9.32 1.82 3.20
CA ALA A 184 -9.78 2.78 2.23
C ALA A 184 -10.23 4.07 2.94
N TRP A 185 -10.22 5.19 2.24
CA TRP A 185 -10.60 6.47 2.79
C TRP A 185 -11.52 7.25 1.87
N ALA A 186 -12.24 8.20 2.42
CA ALA A 186 -13.04 9.14 1.68
C ALA A 186 -12.94 10.53 2.29
N THR A 187 -13.17 11.55 1.47
CA THR A 187 -12.95 12.93 1.83
C THR A 187 -14.16 13.79 1.54
N ARG A 188 -14.35 14.83 2.36
CA ARG A 188 -15.14 15.99 2.02
C ARG A 188 -14.25 17.20 2.20
N GLU A 189 -13.79 17.77 1.08
CA GLU A 189 -12.86 18.88 1.06
C GLU A 189 -13.57 20.21 0.78
N THR A 190 -13.19 21.28 1.51
CA THR A 190 -13.72 22.63 1.34
C THR A 190 -12.90 23.45 0.35
N SER A 191 -11.63 23.10 0.14
CA SER A 191 -10.69 23.72 -0.79
C SER A 191 -10.41 22.80 -1.98
N GLY A 192 -10.08 23.36 -3.13
CA GLY A 192 -9.73 22.59 -4.33
C GLY A 192 -10.79 22.62 -5.41
N ARG A 193 -10.96 21.51 -6.13
CA ARG A 193 -11.90 21.39 -7.24
C ARG A 193 -13.32 21.70 -6.81
N PRO A 194 -14.21 22.16 -7.73
CA PRO A 194 -15.61 22.45 -7.41
C PRO A 194 -16.34 21.14 -7.13
N TYR A 195 -16.12 20.55 -5.97
CA TYR A 195 -16.92 19.43 -5.51
C TYR A 195 -18.27 19.92 -4.97
N ALA A 196 -19.26 19.08 -5.11
CA ALA A 196 -20.47 19.15 -4.32
C ALA A 196 -20.11 19.15 -2.81
N CYS A 197 -21.05 19.49 -1.95
CA CYS A 197 -20.85 19.30 -0.50
C CYS A 197 -19.96 20.35 0.22
N ARG A 198 -20.02 21.60 -0.20
CA ARG A 198 -19.25 22.67 0.49
C ARG A 198 -20.00 23.32 1.67
N THR A 199 -21.30 23.12 1.79
CA THR A 199 -22.11 23.75 2.83
C THR A 199 -21.99 23.03 4.15
N ALA A 200 -22.13 23.75 5.25
CA ALA A 200 -22.31 23.13 6.55
C ALA A 200 -23.58 22.28 6.58
N GLY A 201 -23.53 21.17 7.30
CA GLY A 201 -24.71 20.28 7.39
C GLY A 201 -24.37 18.85 7.79
N THR A 202 -25.37 18.00 7.59
CA THR A 202 -25.25 16.55 7.86
C THR A 202 -24.79 15.82 6.60
N TYR A 203 -23.78 15.00 6.78
CA TYR A 203 -23.18 14.14 5.78
C TYR A 203 -23.11 12.71 6.30
N TYR A 204 -22.85 11.76 5.42
CA TYR A 204 -22.79 10.35 5.76
C TYR A 204 -21.53 9.72 5.19
N VAL A 205 -20.78 9.03 6.04
CA VAL A 205 -19.77 8.07 5.61
C VAL A 205 -20.50 6.79 5.25
N VAL A 206 -20.23 6.24 4.09
CA VAL A 206 -20.78 4.98 3.63
C VAL A 206 -19.65 4.00 3.41
N VAL A 207 -19.67 2.88 4.14
CA VAL A 207 -18.73 1.77 4.00
C VAL A 207 -19.47 0.61 3.35
N GLU A 208 -19.01 0.16 2.19
CA GLU A 208 -19.58 -0.94 1.43
C GLU A 208 -18.55 -2.07 1.32
N ARG A 209 -18.93 -3.30 1.65
CA ARG A 209 -18.10 -4.46 1.40
C ARG A 209 -18.40 -5.00 0.01
N SER A 210 -17.34 -5.10 -0.81
CA SER A 210 -17.41 -5.70 -2.15
C SER A 210 -16.89 -7.14 -2.12
N GLY A 211 -17.44 -7.98 -2.97
CA GLY A 211 -17.02 -9.36 -3.12
C GLY A 211 -17.78 -10.07 -4.23
N THR A 212 -17.46 -11.33 -4.45
CA THR A 212 -18.13 -12.21 -5.41
C THR A 212 -19.03 -13.22 -4.69
N ALA A 213 -19.80 -14.00 -5.45
CA ALA A 213 -20.62 -15.08 -4.88
C ALA A 213 -19.80 -16.10 -4.07
N GLY A 214 -18.51 -16.31 -4.48
CA GLY A 214 -17.58 -17.20 -3.79
C GLY A 214 -16.85 -16.59 -2.58
N SER A 215 -17.07 -15.29 -2.30
CA SER A 215 -16.44 -14.63 -1.16
C SER A 215 -16.96 -15.17 0.16
N SER A 216 -16.09 -15.16 1.18
CA SER A 216 -16.43 -15.58 2.54
C SER A 216 -17.66 -14.84 3.07
N SER A 217 -18.57 -15.58 3.71
CA SER A 217 -19.74 -15.03 4.41
C SER A 217 -19.39 -14.47 5.80
N GLY A 218 -18.15 -14.67 6.28
CA GLY A 218 -17.71 -14.20 7.59
C GLY A 218 -17.83 -12.67 7.73
N VAL A 219 -18.14 -12.22 8.93
CA VAL A 219 -18.13 -10.79 9.28
C VAL A 219 -16.68 -10.32 9.36
N TRP A 220 -16.42 -9.12 8.84
CA TRP A 220 -15.14 -8.43 9.01
C TRP A 220 -15.27 -7.36 10.09
N ASP A 221 -14.27 -7.25 10.95
CA ASP A 221 -14.18 -6.13 11.87
C ASP A 221 -13.77 -4.88 11.09
N LEU A 222 -14.23 -3.71 11.57
CA LEU A 222 -13.90 -2.40 11.00
C LEU A 222 -13.28 -1.52 12.07
N GLU A 223 -12.21 -0.81 11.72
CA GLU A 223 -11.74 0.37 12.42
C GLU A 223 -12.01 1.60 11.57
N LEU A 224 -12.70 2.59 12.14
CA LEU A 224 -12.96 3.87 11.49
C LEU A 224 -12.16 4.94 12.21
N ASP A 225 -11.52 5.82 11.43
CA ASP A 225 -10.77 6.95 11.95
C ASP A 225 -11.24 8.23 11.23
N TYR A 226 -11.52 9.28 12.01
CA TYR A 226 -12.03 10.53 11.48
C TYR A 226 -11.12 11.70 11.85
N VAL A 227 -10.51 12.32 10.83
CA VAL A 227 -9.63 13.49 10.97
C VAL A 227 -10.30 14.71 10.35
N SER A 228 -10.27 15.84 11.07
CA SER A 228 -10.71 17.14 10.57
C SER A 228 -9.51 18.06 10.35
N GLU A 229 -9.36 18.59 9.14
CA GLU A 229 -8.35 19.57 8.76
C GLU A 229 -8.99 20.95 8.65
N PRO A 230 -8.54 21.96 9.42
CA PRO A 230 -9.09 23.30 9.31
C PRO A 230 -8.70 23.98 8.01
N GLY A 231 -9.51 24.95 7.58
CA GLY A 231 -9.20 25.78 6.43
C GLY A 231 -7.94 26.62 6.63
N LEU A 232 -7.40 27.17 5.55
CA LEU A 232 -6.24 28.06 5.59
C LEU A 232 -6.65 29.49 5.97
N ARG A 233 -5.78 30.19 6.73
CA ARG A 233 -5.93 31.64 6.98
C ARG A 233 -5.80 32.45 5.71
N LYS A 234 -4.95 32.01 4.80
CA LYS A 234 -4.69 32.63 3.50
C LYS A 234 -4.61 31.53 2.46
N ALA A 235 -5.36 31.70 1.38
CA ALA A 235 -5.28 30.80 0.24
C ALA A 235 -3.84 30.75 -0.31
N GLY A 236 -3.35 29.54 -0.51
CA GLY A 236 -2.06 29.26 -1.15
C GLY A 236 -2.20 29.01 -2.65
N SER A 237 -1.15 28.47 -3.26
CA SER A 237 -1.19 27.94 -4.62
C SER A 237 -2.21 26.80 -4.72
N THR A 238 -2.89 26.71 -5.85
CA THR A 238 -3.80 25.59 -6.19
C THR A 238 -3.24 24.71 -7.29
N THR A 239 -1.93 24.82 -7.55
CA THR A 239 -1.21 24.03 -8.55
C THR A 239 -0.26 23.07 -7.84
N ALA A 240 -0.43 21.77 -8.09
CA ALA A 240 0.50 20.77 -7.59
C ALA A 240 1.85 20.89 -8.28
N PRO A 241 2.97 20.54 -7.59
CA PRO A 241 4.26 20.39 -8.23
C PRO A 241 4.20 19.34 -9.35
N GLU A 242 4.74 19.68 -10.53
CA GLU A 242 4.76 18.79 -11.69
C GLU A 242 6.03 17.91 -11.72
N THR A 243 7.07 18.33 -11.01
CA THR A 243 8.36 17.65 -10.99
C THR A 243 8.92 17.57 -9.57
N TRP A 244 9.58 16.46 -9.29
CA TRP A 244 10.31 16.22 -8.04
C TRP A 244 11.57 15.39 -8.33
N ASN A 245 12.43 15.22 -7.32
CA ASN A 245 13.59 14.34 -7.45
C ASN A 245 13.15 12.90 -7.62
N SER A 246 13.30 12.35 -8.82
CA SER A 246 13.00 10.96 -9.16
C SER A 246 14.26 10.08 -9.30
N ALA A 247 15.43 10.62 -8.96
CA ALA A 247 16.64 9.84 -8.96
C ALA A 247 16.59 8.75 -7.87
N THR A 248 17.14 7.59 -8.19
CA THR A 248 17.33 6.54 -7.18
C THR A 248 18.28 7.06 -6.11
N PRO A 249 17.89 7.05 -4.82
CA PRO A 249 18.76 7.53 -3.75
C PRO A 249 19.98 6.62 -3.59
N GLU A 250 21.06 7.19 -3.10
CA GLU A 250 22.23 6.38 -2.72
C GLU A 250 21.85 5.35 -1.65
N PRO A 251 22.42 4.14 -1.69
CA PRO A 251 22.19 3.14 -0.65
C PRO A 251 22.52 3.69 0.74
N LEU A 252 21.73 3.32 1.72
CA LEU A 252 22.05 3.62 3.12
C LEU A 252 23.24 2.77 3.56
N THR A 253 24.12 3.39 4.33
CA THR A 253 25.27 2.74 4.97
C THR A 253 25.03 2.69 6.48
N GLY A 254 25.55 1.67 7.15
CA GLY A 254 25.42 1.46 8.59
C GLY A 254 24.88 0.06 8.91
N ASP A 255 25.00 -0.31 10.19
CA ASP A 255 24.52 -1.59 10.66
C ASP A 255 23.00 -1.58 10.81
N PRO A 256 22.33 -2.65 10.38
CA PRO A 256 20.89 -2.79 10.57
C PRO A 256 20.52 -2.86 12.07
N GLN A 257 19.51 -2.10 12.46
CA GLN A 257 19.00 -2.08 13.83
C GLN A 257 17.73 -2.93 13.93
N ARG A 258 17.54 -3.62 15.05
CA ARG A 258 16.32 -4.40 15.27
C ARG A 258 15.17 -3.48 15.67
N ARG A 259 14.03 -3.65 14.99
CA ARG A 259 12.77 -2.96 15.32
C ARG A 259 11.60 -3.87 14.95
N ARG A 260 10.82 -4.25 15.95
CA ARG A 260 9.63 -5.07 15.75
C ARG A 260 8.47 -4.19 15.29
N GLY A 261 7.80 -4.56 14.20
CA GLY A 261 6.61 -3.86 13.71
C GLY A 261 5.42 -4.01 14.63
N GLY A 262 4.52 -3.02 14.60
CA GLY A 262 3.24 -3.08 15.31
C GLY A 262 2.22 -3.97 14.60
N ALA A 263 1.10 -4.24 15.26
CA ALA A 263 0.02 -5.07 14.74
C ALA A 263 -1.15 -4.26 14.17
N GLY A 264 -1.10 -2.93 14.15
CA GLY A 264 -2.13 -2.03 13.64
C GLY A 264 -1.63 -0.61 13.46
N PHE A 265 -2.44 0.28 12.89
CA PHE A 265 -2.07 1.68 12.69
C PHE A 265 -1.75 2.40 14.00
N SER A 266 -2.54 2.18 15.04
CA SER A 266 -2.35 2.80 16.36
C SER A 266 -1.08 2.33 17.07
N THR A 267 -0.67 1.08 16.83
CA THR A 267 0.52 0.47 17.43
C THR A 267 1.72 0.47 16.48
N ALA A 268 1.64 1.18 15.34
CA ALA A 268 2.72 1.23 14.35
C ALA A 268 4.02 1.75 14.96
N THR A 269 5.10 0.98 14.77
CA THR A 269 6.42 1.29 15.32
C THR A 269 7.08 2.42 14.52
N SER A 270 7.58 3.44 15.21
CA SER A 270 8.25 4.58 14.58
C SER A 270 9.62 4.17 14.04
N LEU A 271 9.86 4.51 12.77
CA LEU A 271 11.14 4.33 12.09
C LEU A 271 11.70 5.69 11.70
N ARG A 272 12.99 5.89 11.99
CA ARG A 272 13.79 7.00 11.46
C ARG A 272 14.47 6.58 10.16
N GLN A 273 15.26 7.49 9.61
CA GLN A 273 16.17 7.13 8.54
C GLN A 273 17.17 6.06 9.01
N GLY A 274 17.26 4.96 8.28
CA GLY A 274 18.13 3.85 8.64
C GLY A 274 17.76 2.53 7.97
N ILE A 275 18.47 1.49 8.38
CA ILE A 275 18.22 0.10 7.98
C ILE A 275 17.70 -0.64 9.21
N TRP A 276 16.52 -1.24 9.08
CA TRP A 276 15.79 -1.87 10.18
C TRP A 276 15.58 -3.35 9.90
N GLN A 277 15.77 -4.20 10.90
CA GLN A 277 15.55 -5.63 10.80
C GLN A 277 14.40 -6.10 11.69
N ASP A 278 13.59 -6.98 11.14
CA ASP A 278 12.51 -7.67 11.83
C ASP A 278 12.38 -9.11 11.31
N GLY A 279 11.42 -9.86 11.82
CA GLY A 279 10.96 -11.12 11.28
C GLY A 279 9.50 -11.03 10.90
N ILE A 280 9.12 -11.63 9.78
CA ILE A 280 7.73 -11.67 9.31
C ILE A 280 7.33 -13.10 8.99
N SER A 281 6.22 -13.57 9.57
CA SER A 281 5.66 -14.89 9.31
C SER A 281 4.66 -14.87 8.15
N PRO A 282 4.49 -15.97 7.41
CA PRO A 282 3.42 -16.06 6.41
C PRO A 282 2.05 -15.73 6.98
N GLY A 283 1.27 -14.90 6.28
CA GLY A 283 -0.01 -14.38 6.73
C GLY A 283 0.06 -13.19 7.68
N GLN A 284 1.25 -12.80 8.13
CA GLN A 284 1.44 -11.66 9.04
C GLN A 284 1.44 -10.34 8.31
N THR A 285 0.95 -9.30 9.00
CA THR A 285 1.04 -7.89 8.59
C THR A 285 1.71 -7.09 9.69
N LEU A 286 2.72 -6.32 9.34
CA LEU A 286 3.50 -5.47 10.24
C LEU A 286 3.30 -4.00 9.88
N PHE A 287 3.11 -3.18 10.90
CA PHE A 287 2.85 -1.75 10.77
C PHE A 287 4.02 -0.94 11.31
N TYR A 288 4.54 -0.06 10.47
CA TYR A 288 5.57 0.91 10.82
C TYR A 288 5.08 2.31 10.47
N LYS A 289 5.59 3.33 11.13
CA LYS A 289 5.32 4.72 10.78
C LYS A 289 6.61 5.50 10.63
N VAL A 290 6.63 6.39 9.65
CA VAL A 290 7.76 7.27 9.35
C VAL A 290 7.27 8.71 9.47
N PRO A 291 7.80 9.50 10.41
CA PRO A 291 7.44 10.91 10.50
C PRO A 291 8.05 11.68 9.32
N LEU A 292 7.21 12.38 8.56
CA LEU A 292 7.62 13.23 7.43
C LEU A 292 7.11 14.65 7.63
N ASP A 293 8.00 15.61 7.51
CA ASP A 293 7.66 17.03 7.56
C ASP A 293 7.49 17.62 6.16
N TRP A 294 6.93 18.80 6.09
CA TRP A 294 6.78 19.57 4.86
C TRP A 294 8.12 19.72 4.13
N GLY A 295 8.14 19.45 2.85
CA GLY A 295 9.33 19.48 2.01
C GLY A 295 10.17 18.20 2.04
N GLN A 296 9.89 17.25 2.92
CA GLN A 296 10.59 15.98 2.97
C GLN A 296 9.98 14.95 2.02
N GLN A 297 10.83 14.13 1.43
CA GLN A 297 10.52 13.05 0.50
C GLN A 297 10.91 11.70 1.12
N LEU A 298 10.04 10.70 0.97
CA LEU A 298 10.26 9.34 1.48
C LEU A 298 10.76 8.41 0.38
N TYR A 299 11.79 7.62 0.72
CA TYR A 299 12.17 6.42 -0.01
C TYR A 299 12.12 5.24 0.95
N ALA A 300 11.46 4.16 0.55
CA ALA A 300 11.34 2.96 1.36
C ALA A 300 11.52 1.70 0.51
N THR A 301 12.25 0.74 1.04
CA THR A 301 12.45 -0.58 0.44
C THR A 301 12.23 -1.64 1.49
N ALA A 302 11.46 -2.67 1.15
CA ALA A 302 11.31 -3.89 1.94
C ALA A 302 12.06 -5.03 1.26
N ALA A 303 12.91 -5.73 1.99
CA ALA A 303 13.63 -6.90 1.51
C ALA A 303 13.32 -8.10 2.38
N LEU A 304 12.93 -9.20 1.73
CA LEU A 304 12.68 -10.50 2.34
C LEU A 304 13.95 -11.35 2.22
N GLY A 305 14.40 -11.91 3.32
CA GLY A 305 15.57 -12.79 3.39
C GLY A 305 15.33 -14.13 2.68
N SER A 306 16.41 -14.86 2.42
CA SER A 306 16.30 -16.19 1.82
C SER A 306 15.74 -17.21 2.80
N SER A 307 14.91 -18.12 2.28
CA SER A 307 14.51 -19.35 2.98
C SER A 307 15.56 -20.43 2.75
N GLY A 308 15.98 -21.09 3.82
CA GLY A 308 16.83 -22.29 3.69
C GLY A 308 16.05 -23.55 3.32
N ARG A 309 14.74 -23.45 3.03
CA ARG A 309 13.82 -24.58 2.84
C ARG A 309 12.84 -24.28 1.71
N GLY A 310 12.29 -25.34 1.13
CA GLY A 310 11.21 -25.26 0.16
C GLY A 310 11.67 -25.03 -1.28
N GLU A 311 10.72 -25.20 -2.20
CA GLU A 311 10.92 -25.05 -3.65
C GLU A 311 9.67 -24.43 -4.28
N GLY A 312 9.87 -23.86 -5.48
CA GLY A 312 8.80 -23.22 -6.24
C GLY A 312 8.76 -21.71 -6.06
N SER A 313 7.62 -21.09 -6.33
CA SER A 313 7.46 -19.64 -6.24
C SER A 313 6.05 -19.23 -5.82
N VAL A 314 5.94 -18.07 -5.17
CA VAL A 314 4.70 -17.36 -4.88
C VAL A 314 4.74 -16.02 -5.63
N GLY A 315 3.78 -15.78 -6.52
CA GLY A 315 3.84 -14.64 -7.46
C GLY A 315 3.78 -13.27 -6.80
N THR A 316 2.88 -13.09 -5.82
CA THR A 316 2.81 -11.89 -5.00
C THR A 316 2.92 -12.31 -3.54
N ALA A 317 4.16 -12.39 -3.07
CA ALA A 317 4.47 -12.88 -1.72
C ALA A 317 4.58 -11.75 -0.71
N LEU A 318 5.39 -10.74 -1.00
CA LEU A 318 5.60 -9.58 -0.15
C LEU A 318 4.91 -8.36 -0.76
N VAL A 319 4.15 -7.62 0.03
CA VAL A 319 3.58 -6.33 -0.34
C VAL A 319 3.91 -5.31 0.74
N MET A 320 4.39 -4.15 0.33
CA MET A 320 4.56 -2.98 1.19
C MET A 320 3.68 -1.85 0.67
N SER A 321 2.71 -1.43 1.47
CA SER A 321 1.79 -0.34 1.15
C SER A 321 2.12 0.90 1.98
N LEU A 322 2.01 2.07 1.37
CA LEU A 322 2.20 3.36 2.01
C LEU A 322 0.85 4.05 2.22
N TYR A 323 0.61 4.50 3.44
CA TYR A 323 -0.55 5.31 3.80
C TYR A 323 -0.10 6.65 4.40
N ASN A 324 -0.87 7.69 4.15
CA ASN A 324 -0.62 9.03 4.70
C ASN A 324 -1.15 9.18 6.16
N PRO A 325 -0.92 10.31 6.83
CA PRO A 325 -1.33 10.50 8.23
C PRO A 325 -2.81 10.28 8.53
N VAL A 326 -3.69 10.45 7.55
CA VAL A 326 -5.13 10.17 7.70
C VAL A 326 -5.53 8.77 7.22
N ARG A 327 -4.56 7.85 7.14
CA ARG A 327 -4.70 6.47 6.67
C ARG A 327 -5.23 6.36 5.22
N GLY A 328 -5.03 7.43 4.43
CA GLY A 328 -5.31 7.42 3.01
C GLY A 328 -4.22 6.67 2.25
N PHE A 329 -4.61 5.76 1.36
CA PHE A 329 -3.66 5.03 0.51
C PHE A 329 -2.89 5.99 -0.40
N VAL A 330 -1.59 5.80 -0.51
CA VAL A 330 -0.68 6.60 -1.35
C VAL A 330 -0.13 5.76 -2.49
N ASP A 331 0.53 4.65 -2.16
CA ASP A 331 1.23 3.79 -3.12
C ASP A 331 1.46 2.40 -2.52
N ASP A 332 1.76 1.42 -3.39
CA ASP A 332 2.21 0.11 -2.95
C ASP A 332 3.24 -0.48 -3.90
N VAL A 333 3.98 -1.45 -3.39
CA VAL A 333 4.90 -2.24 -4.18
C VAL A 333 4.89 -3.68 -3.68
N GLY A 334 4.98 -4.61 -4.61
CA GLY A 334 5.01 -6.03 -4.30
C GLY A 334 6.16 -6.76 -5.00
N SER A 335 6.54 -7.91 -4.43
CA SER A 335 7.45 -8.83 -5.08
C SER A 335 7.01 -10.29 -4.90
N GLY A 336 7.37 -11.12 -5.88
CA GLY A 336 7.29 -12.56 -5.74
C GLY A 336 8.40 -13.10 -4.85
N TYR A 337 8.26 -14.37 -4.43
CA TYR A 337 9.25 -15.08 -3.62
C TYR A 337 9.48 -16.50 -4.14
N ASP A 338 10.74 -16.87 -4.28
CA ASP A 338 11.19 -18.18 -4.77
C ASP A 338 12.19 -18.86 -3.82
N GLY A 339 12.23 -18.40 -2.58
CA GLY A 339 13.19 -18.86 -1.58
C GLY A 339 14.50 -18.09 -1.57
N GLY A 340 14.84 -17.33 -2.60
CA GLY A 340 15.97 -16.40 -2.63
C GLY A 340 15.61 -15.03 -2.03
N GLN A 341 16.62 -14.25 -1.68
CA GLN A 341 16.41 -12.88 -1.21
C GLN A 341 15.69 -12.05 -2.30
N ARG A 342 14.64 -11.33 -1.91
CA ARG A 342 13.84 -10.46 -2.77
C ARG A 342 13.65 -9.10 -2.13
N SER A 343 13.54 -8.05 -2.96
CA SER A 343 13.27 -6.70 -2.49
C SER A 343 12.21 -6.02 -3.33
N ALA A 344 11.45 -5.15 -2.70
CA ALA A 344 10.44 -4.29 -3.29
C ALA A 344 10.67 -2.86 -2.80
N ALA A 345 10.84 -1.90 -3.72
CA ALA A 345 11.09 -0.50 -3.42
C ALA A 345 9.95 0.35 -3.96
N LEU A 346 9.43 1.28 -3.14
CA LEU A 346 8.50 2.29 -3.63
C LEU A 346 9.16 3.13 -4.71
N GLU A 347 8.42 3.44 -5.76
CA GLU A 347 8.89 4.42 -6.73
C GLU A 347 9.01 5.80 -6.08
N PRO A 348 9.92 6.67 -6.57
CA PRO A 348 10.08 8.00 -6.01
C PRO A 348 8.78 8.79 -6.00
N LEU A 349 8.33 9.18 -4.81
CA LEU A 349 7.16 10.01 -4.56
C LEU A 349 7.58 11.48 -4.46
N PRO A 350 6.67 12.45 -4.63
CA PRO A 350 7.00 13.86 -4.40
C PRO A 350 7.28 14.13 -2.92
N ALA A 351 7.99 15.22 -2.65
CA ALA A 351 8.09 15.73 -1.29
C ALA A 351 6.71 16.13 -0.75
N VAL A 352 6.55 16.01 0.55
CA VAL A 352 5.32 16.42 1.26
C VAL A 352 5.06 17.91 1.03
N ALA A 353 3.92 18.22 0.43
CA ALA A 353 3.50 19.59 0.17
C ALA A 353 1.97 19.72 0.20
N TYR A 354 1.47 20.82 0.78
CA TYR A 354 0.03 21.09 0.85
C TYR A 354 -0.61 21.12 -0.56
N GLU A 355 0.10 21.62 -1.53
CA GLU A 355 -0.33 21.78 -2.92
C GLU A 355 -0.49 20.45 -3.65
N ASN A 356 0.11 19.37 -3.16
CA ASN A 356 -0.04 18.03 -3.75
C ASN A 356 -1.51 17.60 -3.84
N ARG A 357 -2.39 18.12 -2.96
CA ARG A 357 -3.84 17.84 -2.99
C ARG A 357 -4.54 18.19 -4.29
N TYR A 358 -3.95 19.06 -5.09
CA TYR A 358 -4.48 19.49 -6.38
C TYR A 358 -4.05 18.60 -7.55
N ALA A 359 -3.17 17.61 -7.29
CA ALA A 359 -2.75 16.66 -8.31
C ALA A 359 -3.90 15.71 -8.69
N LEU A 360 -3.82 15.20 -9.92
CA LEU A 360 -4.77 14.21 -10.44
C LEU A 360 -4.42 12.79 -9.99
N SER A 361 -3.13 12.53 -9.77
CA SER A 361 -2.61 11.23 -9.35
C SER A 361 -2.77 11.07 -7.85
N ASP A 362 -3.34 9.95 -7.40
CA ASP A 362 -3.50 9.62 -5.99
C ASP A 362 -2.15 9.50 -5.28
N ARG A 363 -1.11 8.98 -5.96
CA ARG A 363 0.27 8.91 -5.44
C ARG A 363 0.82 10.29 -5.07
N VAL A 364 0.55 11.30 -5.91
CA VAL A 364 0.98 12.68 -5.63
C VAL A 364 0.06 13.31 -4.60
N SER A 365 -1.24 13.21 -4.79
CA SER A 365 -2.21 13.85 -3.90
C SER A 365 -2.23 13.25 -2.50
N GLY A 366 -1.77 12.00 -2.32
CA GLY A 366 -1.59 11.36 -1.03
C GLY A 366 -0.46 11.96 -0.18
N MET A 367 0.54 12.60 -0.81
CA MET A 367 1.70 13.25 -0.15
C MET A 367 1.40 14.69 0.26
N ARG A 368 0.20 14.98 0.77
CA ARG A 368 -0.33 16.32 1.05
C ARG A 368 -0.29 16.77 2.51
N PHE A 369 0.12 15.90 3.44
CA PHE A 369 0.12 16.16 4.88
C PHE A 369 1.50 15.96 5.46
N ALA A 370 1.95 16.82 6.37
CA ALA A 370 3.00 16.43 7.31
C ALA A 370 2.41 15.48 8.36
N GLY A 371 3.26 14.71 9.04
CA GLY A 371 2.83 13.77 10.06
C GLY A 371 3.39 12.37 9.86
N SER A 372 2.77 11.38 10.49
CA SER A 372 3.19 9.98 10.41
C SER A 372 2.65 9.31 9.15
N TYR A 373 3.54 8.90 8.25
CA TYR A 373 3.22 8.02 7.14
C TYR A 373 3.43 6.57 7.54
N TYR A 374 2.52 5.68 7.12
CA TYR A 374 2.56 4.28 7.54
C TYR A 374 3.06 3.39 6.42
N LEU A 375 4.08 2.58 6.73
CA LEU A 375 4.52 1.46 5.90
C LEU A 375 3.89 0.18 6.45
N VAL A 376 2.99 -0.41 5.68
CA VAL A 376 2.29 -1.64 6.04
C VAL A 376 2.84 -2.77 5.19
N VAL A 377 3.51 -3.73 5.84
CA VAL A 377 4.19 -4.84 5.17
C VAL A 377 3.42 -6.13 5.43
N HIS A 378 2.99 -6.80 4.38
CA HIS A 378 2.27 -8.07 4.45
C HIS A 378 3.04 -9.17 3.72
N LEU A 379 3.18 -10.33 4.37
CA LEU A 379 3.68 -11.56 3.76
C LEU A 379 2.52 -12.50 3.52
N ALA A 380 2.29 -12.87 2.27
CA ALA A 380 1.17 -13.72 1.88
C ALA A 380 1.20 -15.08 2.57
N ALA A 381 0.04 -15.55 3.05
CA ALA A 381 -0.06 -16.83 3.75
C ALA A 381 0.40 -18.03 2.91
N GLN A 382 0.24 -17.96 1.57
CA GLN A 382 0.67 -19.01 0.63
C GLN A 382 2.19 -19.24 0.62
N VAL A 383 2.98 -18.36 1.24
CA VAL A 383 4.43 -18.58 1.42
C VAL A 383 4.66 -19.79 2.32
N ALA A 384 3.78 -20.04 3.31
CA ALA A 384 3.85 -21.21 4.18
C ALA A 384 3.79 -22.52 3.41
N ASP A 385 2.92 -22.62 2.41
CA ASP A 385 2.71 -23.85 1.61
C ASP A 385 3.97 -24.30 0.86
N ARG A 386 4.90 -23.37 0.61
CA ARG A 386 6.11 -23.62 -0.18
C ARG A 386 7.38 -23.63 0.67
N PHE A 387 7.45 -22.71 1.65
CA PHE A 387 8.70 -22.41 2.36
C PHE A 387 8.60 -22.63 3.87
N GLY A 388 7.44 -23.12 4.37
CA GLY A 388 7.17 -23.38 5.78
C GLY A 388 6.66 -22.15 6.55
N ASP A 389 6.15 -22.40 7.77
CA ASP A 389 5.45 -21.41 8.60
C ASP A 389 6.38 -20.49 9.39
N GLY A 390 7.67 -20.80 9.43
CA GLY A 390 8.65 -20.05 10.21
C GLY A 390 8.83 -18.61 9.69
N PRO A 391 9.22 -17.68 10.59
CA PRO A 391 9.46 -16.31 10.20
C PRO A 391 10.64 -16.19 9.22
N LEU A 392 10.48 -15.34 8.22
CA LEU A 392 11.54 -14.92 7.31
C LEU A 392 12.11 -13.59 7.78
N GLY A 393 13.41 -13.37 7.55
CA GLY A 393 14.03 -12.07 7.85
C GLY A 393 13.44 -10.99 6.97
N LEU A 394 12.99 -9.89 7.58
CA LEU A 394 12.54 -8.68 6.92
C LEU A 394 13.56 -7.56 7.15
N THR A 395 14.00 -6.90 6.10
CA THR A 395 14.82 -5.70 6.20
C THR A 395 14.08 -4.52 5.57
N LEU A 396 13.94 -3.44 6.32
CA LEU A 396 13.35 -2.19 5.84
C LEU A 396 14.46 -1.14 5.74
N SER A 397 14.62 -0.52 4.57
CA SER A 397 15.48 0.63 4.36
C SER A 397 14.60 1.86 4.21
N VAL A 398 14.75 2.83 5.11
CA VAL A 398 13.95 4.06 5.14
C VAL A 398 14.88 5.26 5.00
N ARG A 399 14.66 6.08 3.99
CA ARG A 399 15.37 7.34 3.78
C ARG A 399 14.38 8.50 3.72
N ARG A 400 14.69 9.57 4.43
CA ARG A 400 14.01 10.86 4.34
C ARG A 400 14.97 11.85 3.69
N ASP A 401 14.56 12.51 2.64
CA ASP A 401 15.36 13.50 1.92
C ASP A 401 14.61 14.83 1.80
N GLY A 402 15.34 15.91 1.58
CA GLY A 402 14.78 17.25 1.48
C GLY A 402 14.78 18.02 2.81
N ALA A 403 14.92 19.33 2.68
CA ALA A 403 14.90 20.24 3.81
C ALA A 403 13.46 20.48 4.31
N VAL A 404 13.31 20.53 5.62
CA VAL A 404 12.05 20.92 6.25
C VAL A 404 11.65 22.33 5.81
N ARG A 405 10.38 22.51 5.46
CA ARG A 405 9.78 23.77 5.03
C ARG A 405 8.65 24.18 5.97
N ALA A 406 8.31 25.46 5.96
CA ALA A 406 7.13 25.93 6.66
C ALA A 406 5.86 25.28 6.08
N GLY A 407 5.02 24.75 6.94
CA GLY A 407 3.73 24.20 6.57
C GLY A 407 2.68 25.27 6.25
N PRO A 408 1.47 24.88 5.88
CA PRO A 408 0.37 25.78 5.61
C PRO A 408 -0.07 26.51 6.88
N SER A 409 -0.51 27.76 6.73
CA SER A 409 -1.05 28.52 7.84
C SER A 409 -2.54 28.20 8.03
N TYR A 410 -2.85 27.26 8.92
CA TYR A 410 -4.23 26.90 9.24
C TYR A 410 -4.96 27.98 10.04
N ALA A 411 -6.25 28.15 9.78
CA ALA A 411 -7.11 29.08 10.53
C ALA A 411 -7.55 28.54 11.90
N GLY A 412 -7.43 27.24 12.11
CA GLY A 412 -7.77 26.51 13.33
C GLY A 412 -6.73 25.47 13.67
N ARG A 413 -7.12 24.51 14.51
CA ARG A 413 -6.33 23.32 14.82
C ARG A 413 -6.98 22.10 14.21
N PRO A 414 -6.21 21.12 13.74
CA PRO A 414 -6.76 19.84 13.31
C PRO A 414 -7.38 19.07 14.49
N GLU A 415 -8.19 18.10 14.21
CA GLU A 415 -8.72 17.13 15.16
C GLU A 415 -8.50 15.72 14.60
N PRO A 416 -7.70 14.88 15.28
CA PRO A 416 -6.97 15.16 16.53
C PRO A 416 -5.90 16.26 16.34
N ARG A 417 -5.48 16.87 17.42
CA ARG A 417 -4.62 18.08 17.39
C ARG A 417 -3.25 17.82 16.79
N ASP A 418 -2.76 16.61 16.95
CA ASP A 418 -1.46 16.09 16.51
C ASP A 418 -1.52 15.38 15.16
N ALA A 419 -2.66 15.38 14.47
CA ALA A 419 -2.85 14.65 13.21
C ALA A 419 -1.77 14.96 12.16
N PHE A 420 -1.30 16.22 12.11
CA PHE A 420 -0.31 16.70 11.16
C PHE A 420 0.99 17.18 11.82
N ASP A 421 1.16 16.84 13.10
CA ASP A 421 2.39 17.12 13.83
C ASP A 421 3.40 16.01 13.52
N VAL A 422 4.64 16.41 13.32
CA VAL A 422 5.76 15.48 13.21
C VAL A 422 6.31 15.28 14.60
N PRO A 423 6.21 14.08 15.19
CA PRO A 423 6.81 13.81 16.48
C PRO A 423 8.29 14.20 16.45
N ALA A 424 8.74 14.95 17.43
CA ALA A 424 10.17 15.18 17.64
C ALA A 424 10.84 13.80 17.65
N ASP A 425 12.00 13.68 17.00
CA ASP A 425 12.75 12.42 17.03
C ASP A 425 12.94 12.03 18.49
N ASP A 426 12.10 11.11 18.97
CA ASP A 426 12.24 10.57 20.31
C ASP A 426 13.61 9.93 20.38
N SER A 427 14.50 10.58 21.15
CA SER A 427 15.87 10.15 21.42
C SER A 427 15.91 8.96 22.38
N ASP A 428 14.84 8.17 22.41
CA ASP A 428 14.79 7.01 23.29
C ASP A 428 15.29 5.78 22.57
N ASP A 429 16.59 5.54 22.78
CA ASP A 429 17.21 4.25 22.79
C ASP A 429 16.50 3.32 23.80
N GLN A 430 15.35 2.78 23.42
CA GLN A 430 14.89 1.54 24.00
C GLN A 430 15.42 0.40 23.14
N ALA A 431 16.76 0.22 23.23
CA ALA A 431 17.34 -1.07 23.04
C ALA A 431 16.71 -1.98 24.11
N ASP A 432 16.04 -3.01 23.67
CA ASP A 432 15.58 -4.11 24.51
C ASP A 432 16.83 -4.89 24.98
N ASP A 433 17.56 -4.32 25.95
CA ASP A 433 18.63 -4.99 26.68
C ASP A 433 18.00 -5.88 27.74
N GLY A 434 17.59 -7.07 27.32
CA GLY A 434 17.49 -8.21 28.20
C GLY A 434 18.90 -8.61 28.67
N ALA A 435 19.51 -7.88 29.58
CA ALA A 435 20.69 -8.29 30.32
C ALA A 435 20.51 -7.99 31.78
N GLU A 436 20.62 -9.06 32.56
CA GLU A 436 20.49 -9.16 33.99
C GLU A 436 21.37 -8.15 34.73
N ALA A 437 20.82 -7.63 35.84
CA ALA A 437 21.51 -6.83 36.82
C ALA A 437 22.55 -7.69 37.55
N ASP A 438 23.82 -7.28 37.50
CA ASP A 438 24.75 -7.58 38.58
C ASP A 438 25.33 -6.26 39.12
N GLY A 439 25.16 -6.10 40.41
CA GLY A 439 25.50 -4.90 41.12
C GLY A 439 26.99 -4.75 41.40
N SER A 440 27.47 -3.52 41.28
CA SER A 440 28.58 -3.08 42.12
C SER A 440 28.63 -1.56 42.27
N VAL A 441 28.73 -1.16 43.50
CA VAL A 441 28.77 0.19 44.08
C VAL A 441 30.14 0.85 43.93
N GLY A 442 30.18 2.19 43.73
CA GLY A 442 31.32 3.06 44.12
C GLY A 442 31.69 4.06 43.01
N GLY A 443 31.38 5.33 43.14
CA GLY A 443 31.98 6.27 44.00
C GLY A 443 32.75 7.35 43.22
N ALA A 444 32.32 8.63 43.33
CA ALA A 444 33.11 9.87 43.27
C ALA A 444 33.41 10.56 41.91
N SER A 445 32.77 11.71 41.69
CA SER A 445 33.29 12.89 40.98
C SER A 445 34.53 13.49 41.69
N PRO A 446 35.39 14.31 41.06
CA PRO A 446 35.03 15.69 40.73
C PRO A 446 35.74 16.37 39.51
N ALA A 447 35.09 17.40 39.04
CA ALA A 447 35.49 18.71 38.51
C ALA A 447 36.90 19.02 37.96
N GLY A 448 36.91 19.87 36.91
CA GLY A 448 37.99 20.79 36.53
C GLY A 448 38.29 20.81 35.04
N GLY A 449 37.86 21.75 34.25
CA GLY A 449 38.42 23.07 34.03
C GLY A 449 39.53 23.08 32.98
N GLY A 450 39.39 23.89 31.91
CA GLY A 450 40.52 24.33 31.12
C GLY A 450 40.28 24.53 29.63
N SER A 451 39.96 25.74 29.26
CA SER A 451 40.10 26.34 27.93
C SER A 451 41.54 26.24 27.43
N ASP A 452 41.73 26.08 26.11
CA ASP A 452 42.65 26.95 25.36
C ASP A 452 42.52 26.82 23.83
N ARG A 453 42.61 27.98 23.23
CA ARG A 453 42.67 28.25 21.79
C ARG A 453 44.05 27.90 21.24
N ALA A 454 44.10 27.46 19.98
CA ALA A 454 45.21 27.86 19.08
C ALA A 454 44.79 27.74 17.61
N ASP A 455 44.98 28.84 16.92
CA ASP A 455 45.10 29.08 15.49
C ASP A 455 46.09 28.17 14.77
N GLY A 456 45.84 27.93 13.49
CA GLY A 456 46.84 27.32 12.60
C GLY A 456 46.41 27.30 11.14
N THR A 457 46.70 28.39 10.45
CA THR A 457 46.69 28.55 8.99
C THR A 457 47.63 27.55 8.26
N GLY A 458 47.20 27.09 7.07
CA GLY A 458 48.10 26.39 6.14
C GLY A 458 47.48 26.15 4.76
N ALA A 459 47.87 26.93 3.82
CA ALA A 459 47.53 26.92 2.40
C ALA A 459 48.24 25.80 1.61
N GLY A 460 47.74 25.50 0.41
CA GLY A 460 48.50 24.91 -0.70
C GLY A 460 47.77 23.79 -1.43
N SER A 461 47.17 24.08 -2.50
CA SER A 461 47.55 23.97 -3.92
C SER A 461 47.38 22.61 -4.59
N ASP A 462 46.89 22.71 -5.80
CA ASP A 462 47.04 21.83 -6.98
C ASP A 462 46.04 20.68 -7.08
N GLY A 463 45.31 20.59 -8.11
CA GLY A 463 45.37 21.03 -9.49
C GLY A 463 44.86 19.92 -10.36
N ALA A 464 44.03 20.25 -11.27
CA ALA A 464 43.80 19.63 -12.58
C ALA A 464 43.95 18.09 -12.68
N THR A 465 42.87 17.41 -12.87
CA THR A 465 42.64 16.40 -13.93
C THR A 465 41.35 15.65 -13.68
N MET A 466 40.33 15.99 -14.38
CA MET A 466 39.36 15.08 -14.95
C MET A 466 38.31 15.84 -15.76
N ARG A 467 38.75 16.32 -16.89
CA ARG A 467 37.87 16.51 -18.04
C ARG A 467 38.19 15.34 -18.97
N VAL A 468 37.31 14.43 -19.11
CA VAL A 468 36.95 13.55 -20.23
C VAL A 468 36.14 12.39 -19.67
N VAL A 469 34.86 12.45 -19.72
CA VAL A 469 33.89 11.42 -20.15
C VAL A 469 32.49 12.09 -20.11
N ALA A 470 32.18 12.84 -21.11
CA ALA A 470 30.82 13.32 -21.35
C ALA A 470 30.56 13.36 -22.86
N ALA A 471 30.63 12.21 -23.51
CA ALA A 471 30.26 12.09 -24.93
C ALA A 471 29.76 10.67 -25.28
N GLY A 472 29.00 10.00 -24.44
CA GLY A 472 28.44 8.67 -24.75
C GLY A 472 26.96 8.45 -24.43
N GLY A 473 26.28 9.40 -23.76
CA GLY A 473 24.93 9.17 -23.21
C GLY A 473 23.73 9.65 -24.05
N ILE A 474 23.92 10.37 -25.14
CA ILE A 474 22.80 11.02 -25.87
C ILE A 474 22.22 10.12 -26.98
N GLY A 475 22.89 9.05 -27.39
CA GLY A 475 22.46 8.23 -28.53
C GLY A 475 21.36 7.20 -28.22
N THR A 476 21.28 6.68 -27.02
CA THR A 476 20.35 5.57 -26.70
C THR A 476 18.96 6.05 -26.24
N GLY A 477 18.86 7.21 -25.62
CA GLY A 477 17.57 7.78 -25.20
C GLY A 477 16.69 8.23 -26.36
N SER A 478 17.30 8.78 -27.40
CA SER A 478 16.56 9.26 -28.59
C SER A 478 15.98 8.13 -29.42
N LEU A 479 16.63 6.96 -29.46
CA LEU A 479 16.15 5.78 -30.20
C LEU A 479 14.91 5.16 -29.53
N LEU A 480 14.90 5.09 -28.20
CA LEU A 480 13.76 4.59 -27.43
C LEU A 480 12.51 5.47 -27.56
N MET A 481 12.68 6.78 -27.56
CA MET A 481 11.59 7.74 -27.78
C MET A 481 11.00 7.64 -29.18
N LEU A 482 11.84 7.41 -30.20
CA LEU A 482 11.37 7.20 -31.57
C LEU A 482 10.59 5.87 -31.71
N ILE A 483 11.03 4.81 -31.06
CA ILE A 483 10.33 3.50 -31.06
C ILE A 483 8.97 3.62 -30.39
N LEU A 484 8.88 4.29 -29.23
CA LEU A 484 7.63 4.56 -28.52
C LEU A 484 6.68 5.46 -29.34
N GLY A 485 7.21 6.49 -29.99
CA GLY A 485 6.44 7.36 -30.87
C GLY A 485 5.82 6.60 -32.06
N VAL A 486 6.59 5.75 -32.72
CA VAL A 486 6.12 4.92 -33.84
C VAL A 486 5.06 3.91 -33.36
N TRP A 487 5.26 3.32 -32.20
CA TRP A 487 4.29 2.35 -31.63
C TRP A 487 2.95 3.01 -31.28
N THR A 488 2.98 4.23 -30.74
CA THR A 488 1.76 5.01 -30.41
C THR A 488 0.98 5.41 -31.66
N VAL A 489 1.68 5.76 -32.73
CA VAL A 489 1.04 6.09 -34.02
C VAL A 489 0.43 4.85 -34.69
N LEU A 490 1.11 3.71 -34.62
CA LEU A 490 0.60 2.45 -35.16
C LEU A 490 -0.60 1.92 -34.34
N ALA A 491 -0.59 2.07 -33.02
CA ALA A 491 -1.72 1.70 -32.15
C ALA A 491 -2.96 2.55 -32.46
N ARG A 492 -2.79 3.86 -32.68
CA ARG A 492 -3.90 4.76 -33.07
C ARG A 492 -4.48 4.50 -34.45
N ARG A 493 -3.70 3.93 -35.37
CA ARG A 493 -4.19 3.55 -36.72
C ARG A 493 -4.99 2.25 -36.73
N ARG A 494 -4.94 1.43 -35.71
CA ARG A 494 -5.70 0.16 -35.59
C ARG A 494 -7.09 0.34 -34.97
N SER A 495 -7.48 1.53 -34.54
CA SER A 495 -8.77 1.84 -33.91
C SER A 495 -9.72 2.60 -34.83
N VAL A 496 -9.68 2.38 -36.14
CA VAL A 496 -10.72 2.87 -37.06
C VAL A 496 -11.84 1.84 -37.07
N PRO A 497 -13.07 2.16 -36.64
CA PRO A 497 -14.21 1.26 -36.74
C PRO A 497 -14.53 1.04 -38.23
N ALA A 498 -14.87 -0.20 -38.58
CA ALA A 498 -15.32 -0.58 -39.92
C ALA A 498 -16.64 0.13 -40.27
N PRO A 499 -16.87 0.53 -41.54
CA PRO A 499 -18.16 1.07 -41.95
C PRO A 499 -19.23 -0.02 -41.90
N GLU A 500 -20.35 0.29 -41.25
CA GLU A 500 -21.58 -0.49 -41.34
C GLU A 500 -22.15 -0.36 -42.76
N ASP A 501 -22.20 -1.50 -43.48
CA ASP A 501 -22.93 -1.61 -44.73
C ASP A 501 -24.43 -1.58 -44.47
N ALA A 502 -25.07 -0.56 -44.98
CA ALA A 502 -26.52 -0.41 -45.03
C ALA A 502 -27.04 -1.32 -46.14
N ASP A 503 -27.70 -2.42 -45.78
CA ASP A 503 -28.56 -3.15 -46.68
C ASP A 503 -30.02 -3.08 -46.23
N THR A 504 -30.76 -2.46 -47.12
CA THR A 504 -32.20 -2.28 -47.16
C THR A 504 -32.94 -3.62 -47.22
N ALA A 505 -33.82 -3.88 -46.25
CA ALA A 505 -34.97 -4.76 -46.47
C ALA A 505 -36.23 -4.18 -45.77
N SER A 506 -37.07 -3.69 -46.64
CA SER A 506 -38.45 -3.28 -46.42
C SER A 506 -39.28 -4.48 -45.94
N ALA A 507 -40.00 -4.36 -44.82
CA ALA A 507 -41.22 -5.13 -44.57
C ALA A 507 -42.06 -4.50 -43.43
N ALA A 508 -43.22 -3.98 -43.86
CA ALA A 508 -44.54 -4.03 -43.29
C ALA A 508 -44.76 -3.64 -41.79
N VAL A 509 -45.41 -2.51 -41.67
CA VAL A 509 -46.20 -2.04 -40.53
C VAL A 509 -47.52 -2.88 -40.42
N PRO A 510 -47.97 -3.30 -39.26
CA PRO A 510 -49.39 -3.43 -39.00
C PRO A 510 -49.88 -2.35 -38.01
N ALA A 511 -51.04 -1.79 -38.36
CA ALA A 511 -51.77 -0.73 -37.73
C ALA A 511 -52.46 -1.14 -36.40
N PRO A 512 -53.02 -0.18 -35.66
CA PRO A 512 -53.33 -0.29 -34.25
C PRO A 512 -54.74 -0.89 -34.02
N TRP A 513 -54.91 -1.62 -32.91
CA TRP A 513 -56.22 -2.06 -32.42
C TRP A 513 -56.73 -1.20 -31.27
N GLU A 514 -57.94 -0.76 -31.48
CA GLU A 514 -58.77 0.08 -30.65
C GLU A 514 -59.22 -0.56 -29.32
N ARG A 515 -59.35 0.32 -28.36
CA ARG A 515 -60.30 0.43 -27.24
C ARG A 515 -61.25 -0.74 -26.98
N GLY A 516 -61.27 -1.18 -25.74
CA GLY A 516 -62.39 -1.80 -25.10
C GLY A 516 -62.50 -1.36 -23.64
N ALA A 517 -63.54 -0.64 -23.30
CA ALA A 517 -63.85 -0.07 -22.00
C ALA A 517 -64.44 -1.12 -21.02
N PRO A 518 -64.73 -0.77 -19.75
CA PRO A 518 -64.67 -1.63 -18.58
C PRO A 518 -65.97 -2.38 -18.28
N ARG A 519 -65.86 -3.49 -17.57
CA ARG A 519 -66.98 -4.07 -16.84
C ARG A 519 -66.62 -4.35 -15.39
N SER A 520 -67.42 -3.69 -14.55
CA SER A 520 -67.71 -3.98 -13.16
C SER A 520 -67.98 -5.44 -12.88
N TRP A 521 -67.43 -5.97 -11.81
CA TRP A 521 -68.08 -6.65 -10.66
C TRP A 521 -67.14 -6.74 -9.51
#